data_c131c66b65eb237072597f740092a8f4
#
_entry.id   c131c66b65eb237072597f740092a8f4
#
_cell.length_a   1.000
_cell.length_b   1.000
_cell.length_c   1.000
_cell.angle_alpha   90.00
_cell.angle_beta   90.00
_cell.angle_gamma   90.00
#
_symmetry.space_group_name_H-M   'P 1'
#
loop_
_entity.id
_entity.type
_entity.pdbx_description
1 polymer ?
#
loop_
_entity_poly.entity_id
_entity_poly.type
_entity_poly.pdbx_seq_one_letter_code
_entity_poly.pdbx_strand_id
1 'polypeptide(L)'
;MDNQEKEKASKVFTSVWDITRRYAFIPLDDFLWERFVEEMELKSQEFRQVDEPIWHLYRGIIGAVQDYKIEKEKERKNGNSQEVQQAPGMDAGRNQQT
;
A
#
# COMPACT_ATOMS: atom_id res chain seq x y z
N MET A 1 2.88 28.20 -8.55
CA MET A 1 2.08 27.19 -7.91
C MET A 1 1.54 27.65 -6.59
N ASP A 2 0.31 27.34 -6.37
CA ASP A 2 -0.43 27.76 -5.19
C ASP A 2 0.05 27.00 -3.96
N ASN A 3 0.24 27.72 -2.86
CA ASN A 3 0.62 27.11 -1.59
C ASN A 3 -0.43 26.13 -1.10
N GLN A 4 -1.70 26.42 -1.40
CA GLN A 4 -2.78 25.54 -0.96
C GLN A 4 -2.71 24.19 -1.63
N GLU A 5 -2.30 24.16 -2.89
CA GLU A 5 -2.16 22.88 -3.57
C GLU A 5 -1.05 22.04 -2.99
N LYS A 6 0.06 22.70 -2.66
CA LYS A 6 1.17 22.00 -2.01
C LYS A 6 0.76 21.43 -0.67
N GLU A 7 -0.01 22.22 0.09
CA GLU A 7 -0.49 21.76 1.39
C GLU A 7 -1.40 20.55 1.26
N LYS A 8 -2.32 20.60 0.29
CA LYS A 8 -3.22 19.48 0.08
C LYS A 8 -2.45 18.22 -0.29
N ALA A 9 -1.49 18.36 -1.21
CA ALA A 9 -0.69 17.22 -1.63
C ALA A 9 0.14 16.67 -0.47
N SER A 10 0.71 17.57 0.33
CA SER A 10 1.49 17.18 1.49
C SER A 10 0.64 16.34 2.46
N LYS A 11 -0.61 16.75 2.67
CA LYS A 11 -1.50 16.00 3.54
C LYS A 11 -1.79 14.60 3.00
N VAL A 12 -1.89 14.47 1.67
CA VAL A 12 -2.06 13.16 1.08
C VAL A 12 -0.89 12.26 1.42
N PHE A 13 0.33 12.73 1.18
CA PHE A 13 1.52 11.93 1.45
C PHE A 13 1.66 11.60 2.93
N THR A 14 1.39 12.57 3.79
CA THR A 14 1.47 12.35 5.23
C THR A 14 0.45 11.30 5.68
N SER A 15 -0.78 11.39 5.17
CA SER A 15 -1.84 10.45 5.54
C SER A 15 -1.51 9.05 5.07
N VAL A 16 -1.03 8.92 3.83
CA VAL A 16 -0.66 7.61 3.30
C VAL A 16 0.50 7.03 4.11
N TRP A 17 1.51 7.86 4.41
CA TRP A 17 2.64 7.37 5.20
C TRP A 17 2.20 6.93 6.59
N ASP A 18 1.29 7.69 7.21
CA ASP A 18 0.80 7.31 8.53
C ASP A 18 0.13 5.95 8.52
N ILE A 19 -0.73 5.69 7.53
CA ILE A 19 -1.36 4.39 7.40
C ILE A 19 -0.31 3.32 7.09
N THR A 20 0.59 3.62 6.16
CA THR A 20 1.61 2.68 5.74
C THR A 20 2.48 2.22 6.90
N ARG A 21 2.97 3.18 7.70
CA ARG A 21 3.89 2.84 8.79
C ARG A 21 3.21 2.02 9.88
N ARG A 22 1.89 2.11 10.00
CA ARG A 22 1.18 1.37 11.04
C ARG A 22 0.79 -0.04 10.60
N TYR A 23 0.61 -0.25 9.31
CA TYR A 23 0.06 -1.53 8.85
C TYR A 23 0.93 -2.29 7.87
N ALA A 24 1.74 -1.60 7.08
CA ALA A 24 2.39 -2.27 5.95
C ALA A 24 3.58 -3.14 6.35
N PHE A 25 4.15 -2.89 7.51
CA PHE A 25 5.41 -3.54 7.90
C PHE A 25 5.24 -4.56 9.01
N ILE A 26 4.00 -4.89 9.36
CA ILE A 26 3.72 -5.90 10.38
C ILE A 26 2.76 -6.93 9.80
N PRO A 27 2.74 -8.15 10.37
CA PRO A 27 1.75 -9.14 9.94
C PRO A 27 0.35 -8.65 10.30
N LEU A 28 -0.59 -8.88 9.41
CA LEU A 28 -1.97 -8.45 9.66
C LEU A 28 -2.85 -9.69 9.78
N ASP A 29 -3.55 -9.80 10.92
CA ASP A 29 -4.61 -10.79 11.05
C ASP A 29 -5.89 -10.18 10.46
N ASP A 30 -6.98 -10.92 10.52
CA ASP A 30 -8.23 -10.47 9.90
C ASP A 30 -8.72 -9.16 10.50
N PHE A 31 -8.59 -9.01 11.80
CA PHE A 31 -9.01 -7.79 12.48
C PHE A 31 -8.19 -6.59 12.01
N LEU A 32 -6.88 -6.74 11.97
CA LEU A 32 -6.01 -5.63 11.55
C LEU A 32 -6.18 -5.32 10.07
N TRP A 33 -6.43 -6.35 9.26
CA TRP A 33 -6.68 -6.13 7.85
C TRP A 33 -7.95 -5.28 7.65
N GLU A 34 -9.00 -5.60 8.39
CA GLU A 34 -10.22 -4.81 8.34
C GLU A 34 -9.98 -3.36 8.75
N ARG A 35 -9.19 -3.17 9.81
CA ARG A 35 -8.86 -1.82 10.25
C ARG A 35 -8.09 -1.06 9.20
N PHE A 36 -7.16 -1.72 8.55
CA PHE A 36 -6.38 -1.13 7.47
C PHE A 36 -7.29 -0.64 6.35
N VAL A 37 -8.19 -1.51 5.89
CA VAL A 37 -9.12 -1.17 4.83
C VAL A 37 -10.05 -0.03 5.26
N GLU A 38 -10.53 -0.10 6.49
CA GLU A 38 -11.43 0.92 7.01
C GLU A 38 -10.79 2.29 7.03
N GLU A 39 -9.54 2.37 7.48
CA GLU A 39 -8.84 3.65 7.52
C GLU A 39 -8.56 4.18 6.12
N MET A 40 -8.23 3.28 5.19
CA MET A 40 -8.03 3.70 3.81
C MET A 40 -9.30 4.30 3.22
N GLU A 41 -10.45 3.68 3.52
CA GLU A 41 -11.73 4.16 3.02
C GLU A 41 -12.10 5.51 3.62
N LEU A 42 -11.90 5.67 4.90
CA LEU A 42 -12.21 6.92 5.55
C LEU A 42 -11.39 8.07 4.98
N LYS A 43 -10.12 7.84 4.75
CA LYS A 43 -9.27 8.87 4.15
C LYS A 43 -9.65 9.12 2.70
N SER A 44 -10.06 8.10 1.99
CA SER A 44 -10.52 8.25 0.62
C SER A 44 -11.69 9.22 0.56
N GLN A 45 -12.67 9.03 1.44
CA GLN A 45 -13.83 9.90 1.48
C GLN A 45 -13.45 11.32 1.87
N GLU A 46 -12.53 11.45 2.78
CA GLU A 46 -12.08 12.75 3.24
C GLU A 46 -11.44 13.54 2.09
N PHE A 47 -10.54 12.91 1.35
CA PHE A 47 -9.85 13.59 0.26
C PHE A 47 -10.78 13.83 -0.92
N ARG A 48 -11.75 12.94 -1.12
CA ARG A 48 -12.71 13.14 -2.19
C ARG A 48 -13.48 14.44 -2.01
N GLN A 49 -13.70 14.84 -0.76
CA GLN A 49 -14.43 16.06 -0.48
C GLN A 49 -13.57 17.30 -0.61
N VAL A 50 -12.26 17.14 -0.64
CA VAL A 50 -11.36 18.27 -0.83
C VAL A 50 -11.40 18.73 -2.29
N ASP A 51 -10.96 17.89 -3.21
CA ASP A 51 -11.15 18.10 -4.63
C ASP A 51 -10.76 16.82 -5.37
N GLU A 52 -11.16 16.74 -6.62
CA GLU A 52 -10.99 15.53 -7.38
C GLU A 52 -9.53 15.19 -7.69
N PRO A 53 -8.70 16.15 -8.12
CA PRO A 53 -7.28 15.81 -8.34
C PRO A 53 -6.57 15.28 -7.10
N ILE A 54 -6.87 15.84 -5.95
CA ILE A 54 -6.28 15.38 -4.69
C ILE A 54 -6.75 13.96 -4.37
N TRP A 55 -8.01 13.68 -4.60
CA TRP A 55 -8.55 12.35 -4.39
C TRP A 55 -7.88 11.33 -5.30
N HIS A 56 -7.65 11.70 -6.57
CA HIS A 56 -6.95 10.82 -7.50
C HIS A 56 -5.51 10.57 -7.07
N LEU A 57 -4.85 11.60 -6.57
CA LEU A 57 -3.49 11.43 -6.04
C LEU A 57 -3.48 10.44 -4.89
N TYR A 58 -4.40 10.59 -3.95
CA TYR A 58 -4.50 9.68 -2.81
C TYR A 58 -4.73 8.25 -3.29
N ARG A 59 -5.68 8.06 -4.19
CA ARG A 59 -6.03 6.72 -4.67
C ARG A 59 -4.84 6.03 -5.34
N GLY A 60 -4.08 6.79 -6.12
CA GLY A 60 -2.92 6.21 -6.79
C GLY A 60 -1.88 5.74 -5.81
N ILE A 61 -1.58 6.57 -4.81
CA ILE A 61 -0.54 6.24 -3.85
C ILE A 61 -0.99 5.12 -2.91
N ILE A 62 -2.21 5.20 -2.40
CA ILE A 62 -2.68 4.18 -1.47
C ILE A 62 -2.86 2.84 -2.19
N GLY A 63 -3.22 2.89 -3.47
CA GLY A 63 -3.29 1.67 -4.28
C GLY A 63 -1.95 0.98 -4.38
N ALA A 64 -0.89 1.76 -4.55
CA ALA A 64 0.46 1.20 -4.59
C ALA A 64 0.83 0.57 -3.26
N VAL A 65 0.43 1.20 -2.15
CA VAL A 65 0.68 0.64 -0.82
C VAL A 65 -0.06 -0.68 -0.63
N GLN A 66 -1.31 -0.73 -1.08
CA GLN A 66 -2.09 -1.97 -1.01
C GLN A 66 -1.41 -3.09 -1.78
N ASP A 67 -0.96 -2.79 -2.99
CA ASP A 67 -0.28 -3.78 -3.81
C ASP A 67 0.98 -4.28 -3.12
N TYR A 68 1.76 -3.36 -2.56
CA TYR A 68 2.95 -3.72 -1.80
C TYR A 68 2.61 -4.67 -0.66
N LYS A 69 1.56 -4.32 0.10
CA LYS A 69 1.18 -5.12 1.26
C LYS A 69 0.70 -6.51 0.85
N ILE A 70 -0.09 -6.58 -0.21
CA ILE A 70 -0.57 -7.86 -0.69
C ILE A 70 0.60 -8.74 -1.12
N GLU A 71 1.57 -8.18 -1.84
CA GLU A 71 2.74 -8.95 -2.26
C GLU A 71 3.56 -9.43 -1.07
N LYS A 72 3.70 -8.58 -0.06
CA LYS A 72 4.46 -8.96 1.12
C LYS A 72 3.79 -10.07 1.91
N GLU A 73 2.46 -10.06 1.97
CA GLU A 73 1.74 -11.12 2.64
C GLU A 73 1.88 -12.44 1.88
N LYS A 74 1.85 -12.36 0.55
CA LYS A 74 2.09 -13.57 -0.25
C LYS A 74 3.47 -14.14 -0.01
N GLU A 75 4.48 -13.27 0.00
CA GLU A 75 5.85 -13.71 0.25
C GLU A 75 5.98 -14.38 1.61
N ARG A 76 5.33 -13.81 2.62
CA ARG A 76 5.40 -14.38 3.94
C ARG A 76 4.81 -15.78 3.99
N LYS A 77 3.67 -15.97 3.34
CA LYS A 77 3.03 -17.28 3.30
C LYS A 77 3.85 -18.27 2.51
N ASN A 78 4.37 -17.85 1.36
CA ASN A 78 5.13 -18.74 0.50
C ASN A 78 6.52 -19.02 1.05
N GLY A 79 7.11 -18.06 1.72
CA GLY A 79 8.45 -18.21 2.27
C GLY A 79 8.54 -19.32 3.28
N ASN A 80 7.44 -19.60 3.95
CA ASN A 80 7.44 -20.69 4.91
C ASN A 80 7.49 -22.04 4.23
N SER A 81 7.03 -22.11 3.00
CA SER A 81 7.00 -23.38 2.30
C SER A 81 8.22 -23.62 1.50
N GLN A 82 9.01 -22.63 1.12
CA GLN A 82 10.12 -22.93 0.34
C GLN A 82 11.15 -21.98 0.50
N GLU A 83 11.72 -22.05 0.83
CA GLU A 83 12.61 -21.27 0.99
C GLU A 83 13.49 -21.42 0.09
N VAL A 84 13.03 -21.82 -0.75
CA VAL A 84 13.29 -21.65 -1.77
C VAL A 84 13.12 -21.49 -2.89
N GLN A 85 12.88 -21.75 -3.28
CA GLN A 85 12.67 -21.35 -4.36
C GLN A 85 12.93 -20.68 -5.00
N GLN A 86 13.20 -20.75 -5.07
CA GLN A 86 13.35 -20.10 -5.87
C GLN A 86 13.80 -19.79 -6.43
N ALA A 87 13.84 -20.21 -6.53
CA ALA A 87 13.91 -19.77 -7.40
C ALA A 87 14.11 -19.51 -8.02
N PRO A 88 14.34 -19.87 -8.16
CA PRO A 88 14.15 -19.32 -9.17
C PRO A 88 14.10 -19.02 -9.66
N GLY A 89 14.19 -19.40 -9.74
CA GLY A 89 13.72 -18.87 -10.65
C GLY A 89 13.67 -18.42 -10.84
N MET A 90 13.88 -18.56 -10.88
CA MET A 90 13.51 -18.08 -11.43
C MET A 90 13.58 -17.64 -11.54
N ASP A 91 13.72 -17.74 -11.40
CA ASP A 91 13.51 -17.29 -11.94
C ASP A 91 13.60 -16.83 -12.10
N ALA A 92 13.85 -17.03 -11.90
CA ALA A 92 13.60 -16.50 -12.41
C ALA A 92 13.59 -16.14 -12.70
N GLY A 93 14.08 -16.45 -12.65
CA GLY A 93 13.67 -16.10 -13.28
C GLY A 93 13.72 -15.70 -13.33
N ARG A 94 13.57 -15.35 -13.26
CA ARG A 94 13.27 -15.30 -13.46
C ARG A 94 13.31 -15.12 -13.57
N ASN A 95 13.54 -15.17 -13.37
CA ASN A 95 13.33 -15.23 -13.65
C ASN A 95 13.37 -15.07 -13.69
N GLN A 96 12.92 -14.92 -13.52
CA GLN A 96 12.64 -15.08 -13.74
C GLN A 96 12.64 -15.00 -13.99
N GLN A 97 12.54 -15.19 -13.90
CA GLN A 97 12.30 -15.32 -14.28
C GLN A 97 12.31 -15.19 -14.52
N THR A 98 12.35 -15.60 -14.24
CA THR A 98 12.13 -15.57 -14.77
C THR A 98 12.26 -15.54 -15.06
#